data_edb4b0a752fd8ee2d91c4b946b988d50
#
_entry.id   edb4b0a752fd8ee2d91c4b946b988d50
#
_cell.length_a   1.000
_cell.length_b   1.000
_cell.length_c   1.000
_cell.angle_alpha   90.00
_cell.angle_beta   90.00
_cell.angle_gamma   90.00
#
_symmetry.space_group_name_H-M   'P 1'
#
loop_
_entity.id
_entity.type
_entity.pdbx_description
1 polymer ?
#
loop_
_entity_poly.entity_id
_entity_poly.type
_entity_poly.pdbx_seq_one_letter_code
_entity_poly.pdbx_strand_id
1 'polypeptide(L)'
;CELPFRDNVSAILNMFLPGQNGGTATQRLLFGLKNPCGKLSETWVEKYEDVPYGNDFGKSINEVYKESIFVGYRYYLTANKKVAYPFGYGLSYTAFEYSDMHVEKKDSKFTVSCNIKNAGKYDGAEVVQLYVKAPKSDVIKPLKELRAFTKVYLSVGERKHVEMVIDEDNLRYYNTSAGKWLLETGQYNIFICSDCTEVKLSQTVSIEGDDSVLTYSQKVVTAYNKDIADISDNIFEEVLKDKIPLLPPIRPFTIESRFSDLSDSLTGKILFKSVMSVANKQRRQAEKLPEGLEKDNR
;
A
#
# COMPACT_ATOMS: atom_id res chain seq x y z
N CYS A 1 -6.36 -7.41 -3.17
CA CYS A 1 -6.65 -8.73 -3.76
C CYS A 1 -6.93 -9.73 -2.64
N GLU A 2 -8.00 -10.50 -2.77
CA GLU A 2 -8.32 -11.62 -1.88
C GLU A 2 -7.92 -12.94 -2.54
N LEU A 3 -7.43 -13.88 -1.72
CA LEU A 3 -7.05 -15.21 -2.18
C LEU A 3 -7.71 -16.29 -1.30
N PRO A 4 -9.02 -16.50 -1.43
CA PRO A 4 -9.76 -17.44 -0.57
C PRO A 4 -9.29 -18.89 -0.71
N PHE A 5 -8.59 -19.22 -1.79
CA PHE A 5 -7.99 -20.53 -2.04
C PHE A 5 -6.56 -20.70 -1.50
N ARG A 6 -5.98 -19.65 -0.91
CA ARG A 6 -4.56 -19.59 -0.48
C ARG A 6 -4.14 -20.83 0.33
N ASP A 7 -4.95 -21.24 1.27
CA ASP A 7 -4.63 -22.33 2.18
C ASP A 7 -4.85 -23.73 1.56
N ASN A 8 -5.42 -23.78 0.35
CA ASN A 8 -5.70 -25.01 -0.39
C ASN A 8 -4.69 -25.28 -1.52
N VAL A 9 -3.66 -24.45 -1.67
CA VAL A 9 -2.63 -24.60 -2.69
C VAL A 9 -1.23 -24.61 -2.08
N SER A 10 -0.31 -25.35 -2.69
CA SER A 10 1.08 -25.48 -2.19
C SER A 10 1.94 -24.25 -2.50
N ALA A 11 1.62 -23.50 -3.57
CA ALA A 11 2.33 -22.31 -3.99
C ALA A 11 1.46 -21.42 -4.88
N ILE A 12 1.77 -20.13 -4.90
CA ILE A 12 1.14 -19.13 -5.76
C ILE A 12 2.24 -18.39 -6.52
N LEU A 13 2.16 -18.42 -7.85
CA LEU A 13 3.02 -17.63 -8.73
C LEU A 13 2.20 -16.49 -9.32
N ASN A 14 2.41 -15.28 -8.82
CA ASN A 14 1.78 -14.08 -9.35
C ASN A 14 2.62 -13.49 -10.47
N MET A 15 2.09 -13.49 -11.68
CA MET A 15 2.77 -12.95 -12.87
C MET A 15 2.29 -11.55 -13.23
N PHE A 16 1.36 -10.96 -12.49
CA PHE A 16 0.69 -9.69 -12.82
C PHE A 16 0.20 -9.68 -14.29
N LEU A 17 0.66 -8.71 -15.08
CA LEU A 17 0.39 -8.59 -16.51
C LEU A 17 1.69 -8.91 -17.28
N PRO A 18 1.98 -10.19 -17.55
CA PRO A 18 3.32 -10.63 -17.99
C PRO A 18 3.67 -10.27 -19.44
N GLY A 19 2.74 -9.67 -20.17
CA GLY A 19 2.94 -9.25 -21.56
C GLY A 19 3.13 -10.40 -22.55
N GLN A 20 3.72 -10.09 -23.70
CA GLN A 20 3.82 -11.00 -24.86
C GLN A 20 4.59 -12.30 -24.55
N ASN A 21 5.65 -12.23 -23.74
CA ASN A 21 6.49 -13.38 -23.42
C ASN A 21 6.09 -14.08 -22.10
N GLY A 22 4.88 -13.82 -21.60
CA GLY A 22 4.40 -14.32 -20.33
C GLY A 22 4.44 -15.84 -20.19
N GLY A 23 4.02 -16.58 -21.22
CA GLY A 23 4.06 -18.04 -21.23
C GLY A 23 5.48 -18.59 -21.04
N THR A 24 6.46 -18.06 -21.77
CA THR A 24 7.86 -18.47 -21.66
C THR A 24 8.44 -18.10 -20.29
N ALA A 25 8.12 -16.92 -19.76
CA ALA A 25 8.57 -16.50 -18.44
C ALA A 25 8.00 -17.42 -17.33
N THR A 26 6.69 -17.70 -17.39
CA THR A 26 6.02 -18.63 -16.46
C THR A 26 6.64 -20.02 -16.48
N GLN A 27 6.85 -20.57 -17.69
CA GLN A 27 7.52 -21.88 -17.83
C GLN A 27 8.90 -21.90 -17.17
N ARG A 28 9.72 -20.88 -17.42
CA ARG A 28 11.08 -20.80 -16.86
C ARG A 28 11.10 -20.78 -15.33
N LEU A 29 10.13 -20.09 -14.73
CA LEU A 29 9.98 -20.04 -13.27
C LEU A 29 9.49 -21.40 -12.74
N LEU A 30 8.41 -21.95 -13.29
CA LEU A 30 7.82 -23.20 -12.81
C LEU A 30 8.78 -24.38 -12.89
N PHE A 31 9.62 -24.46 -13.93
CA PHE A 31 10.61 -25.52 -14.10
C PHE A 31 11.99 -25.20 -13.51
N GLY A 32 12.12 -24.13 -12.73
CA GLY A 32 13.36 -23.78 -12.04
C GLY A 32 14.50 -23.32 -12.97
N LEU A 33 14.22 -23.02 -14.25
CA LEU A 33 15.22 -22.50 -15.18
C LEU A 33 15.61 -21.05 -14.88
N LYS A 34 14.77 -20.36 -14.11
CA LYS A 34 15.01 -19.04 -13.52
C LYS A 34 14.45 -19.01 -12.11
N ASN A 35 15.17 -18.33 -11.23
CA ASN A 35 14.75 -18.12 -9.85
C ASN A 35 13.84 -16.88 -9.77
N PRO A 36 12.66 -16.95 -9.14
CA PRO A 36 11.82 -15.77 -8.91
C PRO A 36 12.55 -14.78 -8.00
N CYS A 37 12.42 -13.50 -8.33
CA CYS A 37 13.06 -12.42 -7.58
C CYS A 37 12.19 -11.13 -7.61
N GLY A 38 10.92 -11.29 -7.93
CA GLY A 38 9.93 -10.22 -7.87
C GLY A 38 9.43 -10.01 -6.46
N LYS A 39 9.06 -8.78 -6.14
CA LYS A 39 8.44 -8.41 -4.86
C LYS A 39 7.08 -7.75 -5.13
N LEU A 40 6.11 -7.96 -4.25
CA LEU A 40 4.81 -7.31 -4.36
C LEU A 40 4.95 -5.80 -4.20
N SER A 41 4.38 -5.07 -5.13
CA SER A 41 4.30 -3.60 -5.13
C SER A 41 3.10 -3.05 -4.36
N GLU A 42 2.31 -3.93 -3.76
CA GLU A 42 1.14 -3.61 -2.96
C GLU A 42 0.97 -4.61 -1.81
N THR A 43 0.12 -4.27 -0.84
CA THR A 43 -0.27 -5.17 0.24
C THR A 43 -1.52 -5.94 -0.16
N TRP A 44 -1.52 -7.26 0.02
CA TRP A 44 -2.69 -8.10 -0.19
C TRP A 44 -3.35 -8.44 1.14
N VAL A 45 -4.59 -8.04 1.27
CA VAL A 45 -5.40 -8.24 2.48
C VAL A 45 -5.90 -9.68 2.58
N GLU A 46 -6.30 -10.11 3.77
CA GLU A 46 -6.96 -11.40 3.94
C GLU A 46 -8.40 -11.37 3.39
N LYS A 47 -9.11 -10.24 3.58
CA LYS A 47 -10.47 -10.02 3.10
C LYS A 47 -10.71 -8.54 2.79
N TYR A 48 -11.71 -8.27 1.96
CA TYR A 48 -12.03 -6.90 1.50
C TYR A 48 -12.34 -5.94 2.65
N GLU A 49 -12.96 -6.41 3.72
CA GLU A 49 -13.30 -5.60 4.90
C GLU A 49 -12.07 -5.06 5.63
N ASP A 50 -10.88 -5.61 5.36
CA ASP A 50 -9.61 -5.12 5.91
C ASP A 50 -9.05 -3.89 5.15
N VAL A 51 -9.66 -3.56 3.99
CA VAL A 51 -9.30 -2.35 3.23
C VAL A 51 -9.81 -1.11 3.98
N PRO A 52 -8.96 -0.11 4.25
CA PRO A 52 -9.39 1.09 4.96
C PRO A 52 -10.54 1.76 4.19
N TYR A 53 -11.65 2.02 4.88
CA TYR A 53 -12.86 2.65 4.33
C TYR A 53 -13.41 2.02 3.03
N GLY A 54 -13.00 0.78 2.69
CA GLY A 54 -13.39 0.09 1.48
C GLY A 54 -14.92 -0.08 1.34
N ASN A 55 -15.62 -0.21 2.47
CA ASN A 55 -17.08 -0.30 2.49
C ASN A 55 -17.78 0.99 2.06
N ASP A 56 -17.10 2.14 2.06
CA ASP A 56 -17.65 3.42 1.66
C ASP A 56 -17.38 3.75 0.19
N PHE A 57 -16.46 3.00 -0.43
CA PHE A 57 -16.09 3.18 -1.82
C PHE A 57 -17.29 3.06 -2.78
N GLY A 58 -17.46 4.06 -3.64
CA GLY A 58 -18.53 4.11 -4.64
C GLY A 58 -19.93 4.42 -4.09
N LYS A 59 -20.10 4.64 -2.79
CA LYS A 59 -21.40 5.01 -2.20
C LYS A 59 -21.75 6.49 -2.37
N SER A 60 -20.75 7.31 -2.61
CA SER A 60 -20.87 8.75 -2.78
C SER A 60 -20.26 9.21 -4.11
N ILE A 61 -20.64 10.41 -4.58
CA ILE A 61 -19.96 11.09 -5.71
C ILE A 61 -18.57 11.54 -5.27
N ASN A 62 -18.43 11.95 -4.00
CA ASN A 62 -17.17 12.36 -3.40
C ASN A 62 -16.59 11.22 -2.57
N GLU A 63 -15.42 10.75 -2.90
CA GLU A 63 -14.68 9.81 -2.08
C GLU A 63 -13.92 10.56 -0.98
N VAL A 64 -14.02 10.06 0.25
CA VAL A 64 -13.44 10.69 1.44
C VAL A 64 -12.30 9.84 1.95
N TYR A 65 -11.07 10.28 1.68
CA TYR A 65 -9.84 9.55 2.04
C TYR A 65 -9.44 9.83 3.51
N LYS A 66 -10.22 9.31 4.45
CA LYS A 66 -10.00 9.50 5.90
C LYS A 66 -8.67 8.93 6.38
N GLU A 67 -8.13 7.94 5.67
CA GLU A 67 -6.82 7.38 5.94
C GLU A 67 -5.68 8.37 5.67
N SER A 68 -5.92 9.47 4.92
CA SER A 68 -4.95 10.54 4.67
C SER A 68 -3.62 10.00 4.09
N ILE A 69 -2.49 10.22 4.76
CA ILE A 69 -1.16 9.77 4.32
C ILE A 69 -0.93 8.26 4.53
N PHE A 70 -1.84 7.58 5.22
CA PHE A 70 -1.71 6.16 5.53
C PHE A 70 -2.24 5.29 4.39
N VAL A 71 -1.56 5.32 3.24
CA VAL A 71 -1.91 4.57 2.05
C VAL A 71 -1.11 3.26 1.96
N GLY A 72 -1.75 2.17 1.58
CA GLY A 72 -1.11 0.88 1.37
C GLY A 72 -0.43 0.34 2.63
N TYR A 73 0.82 -0.13 2.53
CA TYR A 73 1.55 -0.70 3.66
C TYR A 73 1.70 0.26 4.85
N ARG A 74 1.68 1.58 4.62
CA ARG A 74 1.74 2.58 5.68
C ARG A 74 0.54 2.45 6.62
N TYR A 75 -0.65 2.22 6.06
CA TYR A 75 -1.86 1.94 6.83
C TYR A 75 -1.73 0.64 7.62
N TYR A 76 -1.48 -0.48 6.95
CA TYR A 76 -1.50 -1.79 7.58
C TYR A 76 -0.45 -1.94 8.67
N LEU A 77 0.75 -1.39 8.48
CA LEU A 77 1.80 -1.38 9.52
C LEU A 77 1.42 -0.51 10.71
N THR A 78 0.90 0.71 10.46
CA THR A 78 0.58 1.66 11.55
C THR A 78 -0.65 1.21 12.34
N ALA A 79 -1.67 0.66 11.66
CA ALA A 79 -2.86 0.10 12.30
C ALA A 79 -2.62 -1.31 12.88
N ASN A 80 -1.41 -1.87 12.73
CA ASN A 80 -1.07 -3.24 13.14
C ASN A 80 -2.08 -4.29 12.62
N LYS A 81 -2.51 -4.14 11.37
CA LYS A 81 -3.45 -5.07 10.71
C LYS A 81 -2.71 -6.26 10.12
N LYS A 82 -3.24 -7.46 10.38
CA LYS A 82 -2.78 -8.67 9.72
C LYS A 82 -3.14 -8.63 8.24
N VAL A 83 -2.23 -9.07 7.40
CA VAL A 83 -2.40 -9.08 5.94
C VAL A 83 -2.02 -10.46 5.38
N ALA A 84 -2.55 -10.81 4.22
CA ALA A 84 -2.21 -12.06 3.55
C ALA A 84 -0.76 -12.06 3.06
N TYR A 85 -0.38 -10.97 2.37
CA TYR A 85 1.00 -10.75 1.93
C TYR A 85 1.33 -9.25 2.04
N PRO A 86 2.42 -8.89 2.75
CA PRO A 86 2.81 -7.49 2.92
C PRO A 86 3.43 -6.92 1.63
N PHE A 87 3.45 -5.60 1.54
CA PHE A 87 4.22 -4.88 0.51
C PHE A 87 5.69 -5.30 0.56
N GLY A 88 6.28 -5.53 -0.60
CA GLY A 88 7.67 -5.95 -0.72
C GLY A 88 7.89 -7.45 -0.53
N TYR A 89 6.86 -8.24 -0.24
CA TYR A 89 6.93 -9.69 -0.08
C TYR A 89 7.23 -10.38 -1.41
N GLY A 90 8.02 -11.45 -1.34
CA GLY A 90 8.27 -12.34 -2.46
C GLY A 90 9.32 -13.39 -2.09
N LEU A 91 9.02 -14.65 -2.40
CA LEU A 91 9.90 -15.79 -2.15
C LEU A 91 10.91 -15.98 -3.26
N SER A 92 11.97 -16.73 -2.95
CA SER A 92 13.01 -17.17 -3.88
C SER A 92 13.22 -18.68 -3.71
N TYR A 93 13.78 -19.33 -4.71
CA TYR A 93 14.24 -20.74 -4.60
C TYR A 93 15.57 -20.89 -3.86
N THR A 94 16.18 -19.77 -3.48
CA THR A 94 17.39 -19.70 -2.65
C THR A 94 17.14 -18.91 -1.39
N ALA A 95 18.12 -18.84 -0.48
CA ALA A 95 18.05 -18.10 0.77
C ALA A 95 19.14 -17.03 0.81
N PHE A 96 18.84 -15.89 1.46
CA PHE A 96 19.79 -14.79 1.61
C PHE A 96 20.03 -14.47 3.07
N GLU A 97 21.31 -14.28 3.42
CA GLU A 97 21.77 -13.80 4.73
C GLU A 97 22.16 -12.34 4.63
N TYR A 98 21.82 -11.58 5.68
CA TYR A 98 22.10 -10.15 5.79
C TYR A 98 23.03 -9.93 6.98
N SER A 99 24.08 -9.14 6.79
CA SER A 99 25.06 -8.86 7.85
C SER A 99 25.70 -7.49 7.69
N ASP A 100 26.45 -7.10 8.73
CA ASP A 100 27.39 -5.97 8.73
C ASP A 100 26.76 -4.65 8.29
N MET A 101 25.60 -4.29 8.88
CA MET A 101 24.97 -3.01 8.61
C MET A 101 25.82 -1.86 9.17
N HIS A 102 26.02 -0.85 8.36
CA HIS A 102 26.67 0.39 8.76
C HIS A 102 25.91 1.58 8.21
N VAL A 103 25.81 2.66 9.01
CA VAL A 103 25.19 3.92 8.62
C VAL A 103 26.19 5.03 8.84
N GLU A 104 26.56 5.74 7.78
CA GLU A 104 27.42 6.89 7.80
C GLU A 104 26.64 8.14 7.39
N LYS A 105 26.72 9.22 8.17
CA LYS A 105 26.22 10.54 7.81
C LYS A 105 27.38 11.39 7.30
N LYS A 106 27.26 11.89 6.09
CA LYS A 106 28.16 12.86 5.51
C LYS A 106 27.33 13.99 4.88
N ASP A 107 27.54 15.19 5.37
CA ASP A 107 26.75 16.37 5.01
C ASP A 107 25.24 16.11 5.26
N SER A 108 24.40 16.28 4.23
CA SER A 108 22.96 16.03 4.27
C SER A 108 22.57 14.60 3.79
N LYS A 109 23.54 13.67 3.69
CA LYS A 109 23.29 12.32 3.17
C LYS A 109 23.63 11.25 4.18
N PHE A 110 22.79 10.20 4.20
CA PHE A 110 23.04 8.98 4.92
C PHE A 110 23.37 7.87 3.92
N THR A 111 24.58 7.33 3.99
CA THR A 111 24.95 6.11 3.27
C THR A 111 24.70 4.93 4.19
N VAL A 112 23.80 4.05 3.78
CA VAL A 112 23.46 2.81 4.52
C VAL A 112 23.99 1.66 3.72
N SER A 113 24.86 0.87 4.34
CA SER A 113 25.47 -0.30 3.71
C SER A 113 25.22 -1.57 4.49
N CYS A 114 25.25 -2.71 3.80
CA CYS A 114 25.23 -4.04 4.40
C CYS A 114 25.81 -5.07 3.45
N ASN A 115 26.06 -6.27 3.95
CA ASN A 115 26.47 -7.42 3.13
C ASN A 115 25.28 -8.36 2.94
N ILE A 116 25.10 -8.82 1.69
CA ILE A 116 24.11 -9.83 1.32
C ILE A 116 24.87 -11.05 0.80
N LYS A 117 24.56 -12.24 1.34
CA LYS A 117 25.13 -13.52 0.91
C LYS A 117 24.03 -14.45 0.44
N ASN A 118 24.23 -15.09 -0.69
CA ASN A 118 23.40 -16.22 -1.12
C ASN A 118 23.82 -17.47 -0.34
N ALA A 119 23.02 -17.85 0.64
CA ALA A 119 23.26 -19.02 1.50
C ALA A 119 22.52 -20.28 1.04
N GLY A 120 21.75 -20.19 -0.06
CA GLY A 120 21.01 -21.32 -0.58
C GLY A 120 21.74 -22.08 -1.69
N LYS A 121 20.95 -22.81 -2.51
CA LYS A 121 21.47 -23.77 -3.48
C LYS A 121 21.35 -23.33 -4.94
N TYR A 122 20.76 -22.17 -5.20
CA TYR A 122 20.51 -21.67 -6.55
C TYR A 122 20.98 -20.22 -6.66
N ASP A 123 21.47 -19.85 -7.84
CA ASP A 123 21.71 -18.44 -8.15
C ASP A 123 20.41 -17.67 -8.07
N GLY A 124 20.44 -16.45 -7.54
CA GLY A 124 19.24 -15.66 -7.34
C GLY A 124 19.51 -14.17 -7.19
N ALA A 125 18.44 -13.42 -7.07
CA ALA A 125 18.53 -12.00 -6.78
C ALA A 125 17.65 -11.66 -5.58
N GLU A 126 18.15 -10.77 -4.73
CA GLU A 126 17.42 -10.22 -3.59
C GLU A 126 17.15 -8.73 -3.79
N VAL A 127 15.99 -8.26 -3.35
CA VAL A 127 15.67 -6.84 -3.28
C VAL A 127 15.82 -6.38 -1.84
N VAL A 128 16.93 -5.73 -1.57
CA VAL A 128 17.23 -5.14 -0.27
C VAL A 128 16.44 -3.85 -0.12
N GLN A 129 15.58 -3.77 0.90
CA GLN A 129 14.67 -2.65 1.12
C GLN A 129 15.08 -1.89 2.38
N LEU A 130 15.19 -0.58 2.26
CA LEU A 130 15.59 0.32 3.35
C LEU A 130 14.38 1.14 3.81
N TYR A 131 13.98 0.92 5.06
CA TYR A 131 12.90 1.65 5.71
C TYR A 131 13.43 2.55 6.81
N VAL A 132 12.77 3.67 7.00
CA VAL A 132 13.07 4.61 8.10
C VAL A 132 11.83 4.84 8.93
N LYS A 133 12.01 4.74 10.26
CA LYS A 133 11.03 5.13 11.27
C LYS A 133 11.51 6.43 11.91
N ALA A 134 10.73 7.48 11.76
CA ALA A 134 10.97 8.77 12.38
C ALA A 134 10.72 8.74 13.91
N PRO A 135 11.18 9.74 14.68
CA PRO A 135 10.96 9.82 16.12
C PRO A 135 9.47 9.78 16.47
N LYS A 136 9.16 9.29 17.67
CA LYS A 136 7.80 9.41 18.22
C LYS A 136 7.56 10.87 18.63
N SER A 137 6.50 11.46 18.08
CA SER A 137 6.14 12.86 18.32
C SER A 137 4.65 13.09 18.09
N ASP A 138 4.21 14.34 18.19
CA ASP A 138 2.85 14.77 17.85
C ASP A 138 2.66 15.01 16.34
N VAL A 139 3.64 14.70 15.52
CA VAL A 139 3.49 14.68 14.05
C VAL A 139 2.82 13.39 13.64
N ILE A 140 1.72 13.50 12.89
CA ILE A 140 1.03 12.34 12.29
C ILE A 140 1.91 11.81 11.17
N LYS A 141 2.34 10.54 11.26
CA LYS A 141 3.21 9.89 10.29
C LYS A 141 3.11 8.36 10.37
N PRO A 142 3.40 7.66 9.26
CA PRO A 142 3.42 6.21 9.23
C PRO A 142 4.46 5.62 10.20
N LEU A 143 4.22 4.38 10.64
CA LEU A 143 5.14 3.66 11.52
C LEU A 143 6.58 3.63 10.96
N LYS A 144 6.72 3.37 9.66
CA LYS A 144 7.97 3.46 8.89
C LYS A 144 7.68 3.59 7.40
N GLU A 145 8.64 4.11 6.66
CA GLU A 145 8.50 4.34 5.23
C GLU A 145 9.70 3.82 4.44
N LEU A 146 9.44 3.24 3.28
CA LEU A 146 10.48 2.85 2.31
C LEU A 146 11.16 4.12 1.79
N ARG A 147 12.48 4.21 1.96
CA ARG A 147 13.28 5.36 1.52
C ARG A 147 14.26 5.02 0.40
N ALA A 148 14.69 3.77 0.33
CA ALA A 148 15.52 3.29 -0.77
C ALA A 148 15.34 1.78 -0.94
N PHE A 149 15.72 1.27 -2.09
CA PHE A 149 15.88 -0.17 -2.33
C PHE A 149 16.92 -0.41 -3.43
N THR A 150 17.51 -1.60 -3.41
CA THR A 150 18.41 -2.04 -4.47
C THR A 150 18.25 -3.54 -4.73
N LYS A 151 18.46 -3.96 -5.97
CA LYS A 151 18.40 -5.36 -6.36
C LYS A 151 19.80 -5.87 -6.64
N VAL A 152 20.19 -6.95 -5.96
CA VAL A 152 21.51 -7.57 -6.08
C VAL A 152 21.38 -9.01 -6.57
N TYR A 153 22.15 -9.36 -7.60
CA TYR A 153 22.26 -10.72 -8.14
C TYR A 153 23.46 -11.42 -7.52
N LEU A 154 23.27 -12.65 -7.04
CA LEU A 154 24.25 -13.43 -6.30
C LEU A 154 24.28 -14.88 -6.80
N SER A 155 25.47 -15.36 -7.16
CA SER A 155 25.69 -16.79 -7.37
C SER A 155 25.67 -17.53 -6.02
N VAL A 156 25.53 -18.86 -6.07
CA VAL A 156 25.58 -19.70 -4.85
C VAL A 156 26.84 -19.41 -4.05
N GLY A 157 26.70 -19.11 -2.77
CA GLY A 157 27.77 -18.77 -1.84
C GLY A 157 28.38 -17.38 -1.99
N GLU A 158 28.02 -16.64 -3.04
CA GLU A 158 28.53 -15.28 -3.27
C GLU A 158 28.02 -14.31 -2.19
N ARG A 159 28.91 -13.39 -1.78
CA ARG A 159 28.63 -12.26 -0.89
C ARG A 159 28.91 -10.97 -1.66
N LYS A 160 27.97 -10.02 -1.56
CA LYS A 160 28.15 -8.66 -2.10
C LYS A 160 27.87 -7.61 -1.04
N HIS A 161 28.67 -6.57 -1.08
CA HIS A 161 28.42 -5.34 -0.36
C HIS A 161 27.43 -4.51 -1.16
N VAL A 162 26.42 -3.98 -0.50
CA VAL A 162 25.40 -3.09 -1.08
C VAL A 162 25.33 -1.78 -0.32
N GLU A 163 25.15 -0.69 -1.05
CA GLU A 163 25.02 0.65 -0.50
C GLU A 163 23.75 1.31 -1.02
N MET A 164 23.06 2.02 -0.15
CA MET A 164 21.90 2.85 -0.48
C MET A 164 22.06 4.22 0.17
N VAL A 165 21.76 5.26 -0.58
CA VAL A 165 21.87 6.64 -0.10
C VAL A 165 20.50 7.23 0.12
N ILE A 166 20.31 7.86 1.27
CA ILE A 166 19.11 8.64 1.60
C ILE A 166 19.55 10.08 1.78
N ASP A 167 18.89 11.00 1.09
CA ASP A 167 19.03 12.42 1.35
C ASP A 167 18.24 12.81 2.60
N GLU A 168 18.76 13.72 3.42
CA GLU A 168 18.07 14.23 4.60
C GLU A 168 16.71 14.85 4.25
N ASP A 169 16.60 15.44 3.07
CA ASP A 169 15.34 15.98 2.55
C ASP A 169 14.26 14.89 2.37
N ASN A 170 14.64 13.64 2.15
CA ASN A 170 13.69 12.52 2.08
C ASN A 170 13.09 12.15 3.46
N LEU A 171 13.63 12.66 4.55
CA LEU A 171 13.16 12.45 5.92
C LEU A 171 12.23 13.56 6.41
N ARG A 172 12.12 14.65 5.64
CA ARG A 172 11.27 15.80 5.98
C ARG A 172 9.78 15.48 5.79
N TYR A 173 8.96 16.14 6.56
CA TYR A 173 7.51 16.17 6.41
C TYR A 173 7.04 17.59 6.08
N TYR A 174 5.96 17.73 5.32
CA TYR A 174 5.40 19.05 5.05
C TYR A 174 4.50 19.48 6.21
N ASN A 175 4.87 20.59 6.85
CA ASN A 175 4.08 21.17 7.95
C ASN A 175 3.14 22.24 7.38
N THR A 176 1.83 21.97 7.36
CA THR A 176 0.82 22.88 6.79
C THR A 176 0.64 24.16 7.60
N SER A 177 0.97 24.16 8.90
CA SER A 177 0.89 25.35 9.75
C SER A 177 2.08 26.27 9.54
N ALA A 178 3.27 25.71 9.32
CA ALA A 178 4.48 26.47 8.99
C ALA A 178 4.62 26.80 7.50
N GLY A 179 3.87 26.12 6.63
CA GLY A 179 3.93 26.29 5.16
C GLY A 179 5.27 25.82 4.55
N LYS A 180 6.00 24.92 5.20
CA LYS A 180 7.31 24.45 4.75
C LYS A 180 7.61 23.00 5.13
N TRP A 181 8.64 22.42 4.51
CA TRP A 181 9.19 21.13 4.86
C TRP A 181 10.05 21.24 6.12
N LEU A 182 9.80 20.37 7.11
CA LEU A 182 10.52 20.30 8.37
C LEU A 182 11.11 18.93 8.61
N LEU A 183 12.26 18.88 9.25
CA LEU A 183 12.91 17.68 9.76
C LEU A 183 12.77 17.65 11.27
N GLU A 184 12.31 16.54 11.83
CA GLU A 184 12.21 16.41 13.28
C GLU A 184 13.56 16.08 13.92
N THR A 185 13.85 16.72 15.03
CA THR A 185 14.98 16.34 15.90
C THR A 185 14.64 15.06 16.66
N GLY A 186 15.54 14.07 16.66
CA GLY A 186 15.34 12.86 17.45
C GLY A 186 16.03 11.60 16.94
N GLN A 187 15.59 10.46 17.47
CA GLN A 187 16.14 9.16 17.14
C GLN A 187 15.37 8.55 15.97
N TYR A 188 16.08 8.32 14.86
CA TYR A 188 15.57 7.66 13.69
C TYR A 188 16.05 6.20 13.67
N ASN A 189 15.13 5.27 13.47
CA ASN A 189 15.50 3.86 13.28
C ASN A 189 15.55 3.54 11.78
N ILE A 190 16.71 3.11 11.33
CA ILE A 190 16.95 2.68 9.95
C ILE A 190 16.92 1.15 9.92
N PHE A 191 16.14 0.59 9.01
CA PHE A 191 15.94 -0.85 8.89
C PHE A 191 16.31 -1.33 7.49
N ILE A 192 17.06 -2.41 7.42
CA ILE A 192 17.23 -3.22 6.21
C ILE A 192 16.27 -4.39 6.31
N CYS A 193 15.41 -4.54 5.30
CA CYS A 193 14.29 -5.48 5.29
C CYS A 193 14.27 -6.29 3.98
N SER A 194 13.65 -7.47 4.02
CA SER A 194 13.28 -8.25 2.82
C SER A 194 11.88 -7.92 2.30
N ASP A 195 11.02 -7.40 3.17
CA ASP A 195 9.72 -6.80 2.88
C ASP A 195 9.36 -5.79 3.99
N CYS A 196 8.20 -5.15 3.91
CA CYS A 196 7.86 -4.11 4.87
C CYS A 196 7.64 -4.62 6.31
N THR A 197 7.53 -5.92 6.56
CA THR A 197 7.37 -6.52 7.90
C THR A 197 8.64 -7.17 8.42
N GLU A 198 9.42 -7.81 7.54
CA GLU A 198 10.59 -8.62 7.88
C GLU A 198 11.86 -7.77 8.00
N VAL A 199 12.18 -7.37 9.21
CA VAL A 199 13.41 -6.64 9.52
C VAL A 199 14.59 -7.64 9.64
N LYS A 200 15.62 -7.42 8.84
CA LYS A 200 16.86 -8.22 8.85
C LYS A 200 17.97 -7.56 9.69
N LEU A 201 18.14 -6.25 9.53
CA LEU A 201 19.15 -5.47 10.26
C LEU A 201 18.53 -4.12 10.67
N SER A 202 19.05 -3.54 11.75
CA SER A 202 18.60 -2.22 12.21
C SER A 202 19.73 -1.45 12.88
N GLN A 203 19.68 -0.12 12.71
CA GLN A 203 20.56 0.81 13.41
C GLN A 203 19.79 2.09 13.73
N THR A 204 20.05 2.67 14.89
CA THR A 204 19.47 3.95 15.31
C THR A 204 20.47 5.07 15.09
N VAL A 205 20.02 6.18 14.54
CA VAL A 205 20.82 7.40 14.34
C VAL A 205 20.14 8.60 14.97
N SER A 206 20.91 9.51 15.55
CA SER A 206 20.42 10.79 16.06
C SER A 206 20.47 11.82 14.94
N ILE A 207 19.37 12.52 14.72
CA ILE A 207 19.30 13.61 13.75
C ILE A 207 18.90 14.87 14.49
N GLU A 208 19.64 15.93 14.24
CA GLU A 208 19.31 17.30 14.65
C GLU A 208 18.55 17.95 13.48
N GLY A 209 17.34 18.40 13.72
CA GLY A 209 16.44 18.94 12.73
C GLY A 209 15.95 20.33 13.06
N ASP A 210 14.81 20.70 12.49
CA ASP A 210 14.19 22.02 12.67
C ASP A 210 13.37 22.07 13.97
N ASP A 211 13.00 23.27 14.42
CA ASP A 211 12.06 23.45 15.52
C ASP A 211 10.69 22.87 15.15
N SER A 212 10.08 22.16 16.09
CA SER A 212 8.78 21.55 15.88
C SER A 212 7.66 22.58 15.93
N VAL A 213 6.73 22.49 14.98
CA VAL A 213 5.49 23.27 14.96
C VAL A 213 4.33 22.32 14.90
N LEU A 214 3.39 22.41 15.86
CA LEU A 214 2.18 21.58 15.82
C LEU A 214 1.37 21.88 14.57
N THR A 215 1.03 20.83 13.83
CA THR A 215 0.23 20.93 12.61
C THR A 215 -1.26 20.81 12.90
N TYR A 216 -1.61 19.94 13.85
CA TYR A 216 -2.98 19.58 14.19
C TYR A 216 -3.22 19.71 15.68
N SER A 217 -4.49 19.77 16.07
CA SER A 217 -4.88 19.72 17.48
C SER A 217 -4.51 18.37 18.11
N GLN A 218 -4.34 18.35 19.43
CA GLN A 218 -4.07 17.11 20.17
C GLN A 218 -5.17 16.06 19.96
N LYS A 219 -6.41 16.48 19.70
CA LYS A 219 -7.53 15.59 19.40
C LYS A 219 -7.31 14.82 18.10
N VAL A 220 -6.87 15.50 17.03
CA VAL A 220 -6.54 14.89 15.74
C VAL A 220 -5.34 13.96 15.87
N VAL A 221 -4.26 14.43 16.51
CA VAL A 221 -3.05 13.61 16.74
C VAL A 221 -3.40 12.33 17.53
N THR A 222 -4.23 12.44 18.57
CA THR A 222 -4.66 11.29 19.35
C THR A 222 -5.48 10.31 18.52
N ALA A 223 -6.43 10.79 17.70
CA ALA A 223 -7.26 9.94 16.88
C ALA A 223 -6.42 9.14 15.86
N TYR A 224 -5.55 9.80 15.12
CA TYR A 224 -4.70 9.15 14.12
C TYR A 224 -3.62 8.24 14.72
N ASN A 225 -3.16 8.50 15.95
CA ASN A 225 -2.21 7.62 16.64
C ASN A 225 -2.89 6.44 17.34
N LYS A 226 -4.21 6.52 17.62
CA LYS A 226 -4.95 5.48 18.34
C LYS A 226 -5.57 4.47 17.39
N ASP A 227 -6.36 4.94 16.43
CA ASP A 227 -7.07 4.08 15.49
C ASP A 227 -7.34 4.77 14.16
N ILE A 228 -6.42 4.62 13.23
CA ILE A 228 -6.56 5.16 11.87
C ILE A 228 -7.63 4.43 11.04
N ALA A 229 -8.18 3.34 11.51
CA ALA A 229 -9.24 2.58 10.84
C ALA A 229 -10.64 3.17 11.10
N ASP A 230 -10.79 4.03 12.13
CA ASP A 230 -12.07 4.60 12.54
C ASP A 230 -11.95 6.12 12.79
N ILE A 231 -11.58 6.86 11.77
CA ILE A 231 -11.53 8.32 11.82
C ILE A 231 -12.92 8.89 11.56
N SER A 232 -13.48 9.61 12.54
CA SER A 232 -14.76 10.27 12.40
C SER A 232 -14.71 11.47 11.44
N ASP A 233 -15.86 11.82 10.85
CA ASP A 233 -15.98 12.98 9.94
C ASP A 233 -15.43 14.26 10.55
N ASN A 234 -15.78 14.56 11.80
CA ASN A 234 -15.33 15.76 12.51
C ASN A 234 -13.80 15.85 12.67
N ILE A 235 -13.14 14.71 12.87
CA ILE A 235 -11.68 14.66 12.94
C ILE A 235 -11.06 14.87 11.55
N PHE A 236 -11.65 14.26 10.52
CA PHE A 236 -11.17 14.41 9.15
C PHE A 236 -11.39 15.83 8.63
N GLU A 237 -12.52 16.46 8.91
CA GLU A 237 -12.81 17.86 8.56
C GLU A 237 -11.78 18.83 9.16
N GLU A 238 -11.29 18.56 10.38
CA GLU A 238 -10.21 19.35 10.97
C GLU A 238 -8.87 19.19 10.21
N VAL A 239 -8.57 17.98 9.72
CA VAL A 239 -7.40 17.71 8.87
C VAL A 239 -7.56 18.38 7.50
N LEU A 240 -8.74 18.28 6.92
CA LEU A 240 -9.08 18.87 5.61
C LEU A 240 -9.07 20.39 5.67
N LYS A 241 -9.31 20.97 6.86
CA LYS A 241 -9.55 22.42 7.09
C LYS A 241 -10.78 22.92 6.34
N ASP A 242 -11.71 22.04 6.04
CA ASP A 242 -12.97 22.32 5.36
C ASP A 242 -14.02 21.25 5.73
N LYS A 243 -15.25 21.46 5.33
CA LYS A 243 -16.33 20.48 5.49
C LYS A 243 -16.27 19.40 4.41
N ILE A 244 -16.58 18.16 4.80
CA ILE A 244 -16.81 17.11 3.82
C ILE A 244 -17.97 17.56 2.92
N PRO A 245 -17.78 17.59 1.58
CA PRO A 245 -18.83 18.05 0.69
C PRO A 245 -20.10 17.20 0.84
N LEU A 246 -21.20 17.85 1.09
CA LEU A 246 -22.50 17.20 1.07
C LEU A 246 -22.81 16.68 -0.34
N LEU A 247 -23.53 15.59 -0.41
CA LEU A 247 -24.05 15.12 -1.69
C LEU A 247 -24.89 16.25 -2.33
N PRO A 248 -24.67 16.54 -3.62
CA PRO A 248 -25.52 17.51 -4.30
C PRO A 248 -26.99 17.05 -4.23
N PRO A 249 -27.94 17.97 -4.15
CA PRO A 249 -29.34 17.61 -4.18
C PRO A 249 -29.66 16.83 -5.47
N ILE A 250 -30.47 15.79 -5.36
CA ILE A 250 -30.85 14.94 -6.51
C ILE A 250 -31.50 15.79 -7.62
N ARG A 251 -32.10 16.91 -7.27
CA ARG A 251 -32.75 17.85 -8.22
C ARG A 251 -32.12 19.24 -8.17
N PRO A 252 -32.10 19.96 -9.32
CA PRO A 252 -32.58 19.54 -10.64
C PRO A 252 -31.66 18.44 -11.23
N PHE A 253 -32.24 17.52 -12.02
CA PHE A 253 -31.46 16.54 -12.76
C PHE A 253 -30.54 17.22 -13.77
N THR A 254 -29.30 16.75 -13.83
CA THR A 254 -28.27 17.20 -14.78
C THR A 254 -27.77 16.01 -15.60
N ILE A 255 -26.90 16.26 -16.55
CA ILE A 255 -26.24 15.19 -17.32
C ILE A 255 -25.40 14.27 -16.43
N GLU A 256 -24.95 14.76 -15.27
CA GLU A 256 -24.17 14.00 -14.27
C GLU A 256 -25.06 13.21 -13.29
N SER A 257 -26.40 13.39 -13.34
CA SER A 257 -27.29 12.65 -12.45
C SER A 257 -27.28 11.17 -12.77
N ARG A 258 -27.21 10.34 -11.73
CA ARG A 258 -27.27 8.88 -11.89
C ARG A 258 -28.63 8.47 -12.42
N PHE A 259 -28.67 7.41 -13.22
CA PHE A 259 -29.95 6.88 -13.73
C PHE A 259 -30.91 6.47 -12.59
N SER A 260 -30.38 5.99 -11.46
CA SER A 260 -31.15 5.71 -10.24
C SER A 260 -31.83 6.96 -9.65
N ASP A 261 -31.19 8.12 -9.76
CA ASP A 261 -31.70 9.37 -9.19
C ASP A 261 -32.98 9.84 -9.87
N LEU A 262 -33.15 9.48 -11.16
CA LEU A 262 -34.38 9.72 -11.91
C LEU A 262 -35.61 9.14 -11.20
N SER A 263 -35.43 8.08 -10.41
CA SER A 263 -36.48 7.45 -9.63
C SER A 263 -37.10 8.36 -8.56
N ASP A 264 -36.48 9.51 -8.27
CA ASP A 264 -37.07 10.54 -7.39
C ASP A 264 -38.24 11.32 -8.03
N SER A 265 -38.49 11.15 -9.33
CA SER A 265 -39.66 11.73 -10.03
C SER A 265 -40.64 10.64 -10.46
N LEU A 266 -41.92 11.02 -10.67
CA LEU A 266 -42.94 10.05 -11.11
C LEU A 266 -42.64 9.47 -12.49
N THR A 267 -42.26 10.32 -13.44
CA THR A 267 -41.88 9.91 -14.80
C THR A 267 -40.58 9.09 -14.78
N GLY A 268 -39.61 9.48 -13.98
CA GLY A 268 -38.36 8.77 -13.80
C GLY A 268 -38.53 7.39 -13.14
N LYS A 269 -39.48 7.23 -12.19
CA LYS A 269 -39.84 5.91 -11.64
C LYS A 269 -40.35 4.95 -12.71
N ILE A 270 -41.19 5.45 -13.64
CA ILE A 270 -41.69 4.61 -14.74
C ILE A 270 -40.55 4.21 -15.67
N LEU A 271 -39.71 5.16 -16.06
CA LEU A 271 -38.54 4.92 -16.91
C LEU A 271 -37.56 3.94 -16.27
N PHE A 272 -37.21 4.18 -15.00
CA PHE A 272 -36.34 3.32 -14.22
C PHE A 272 -36.85 1.89 -14.14
N LYS A 273 -38.14 1.70 -13.79
CA LYS A 273 -38.79 0.39 -13.75
C LYS A 273 -38.79 -0.31 -15.11
N SER A 274 -38.99 0.41 -16.19
CA SER A 274 -38.99 -0.15 -17.55
C SER A 274 -37.59 -0.67 -17.93
N VAL A 275 -36.56 0.15 -17.71
CA VAL A 275 -35.16 -0.25 -17.98
C VAL A 275 -34.73 -1.42 -17.07
N MET A 276 -35.05 -1.35 -15.78
CA MET A 276 -34.73 -2.44 -14.84
C MET A 276 -35.48 -3.72 -15.18
N SER A 277 -36.70 -3.65 -15.73
CA SER A 277 -37.41 -4.84 -16.21
C SER A 277 -36.66 -5.54 -17.35
N VAL A 278 -36.12 -4.76 -18.30
CA VAL A 278 -35.30 -5.30 -19.41
C VAL A 278 -33.99 -5.88 -18.87
N ALA A 279 -33.30 -5.17 -18.03
CA ALA A 279 -32.04 -5.61 -17.40
C ALA A 279 -32.26 -6.91 -16.60
N ASN A 280 -33.29 -6.98 -15.77
CA ASN A 280 -33.62 -8.17 -15.00
C ASN A 280 -34.01 -9.36 -15.87
N LYS A 281 -34.65 -9.12 -17.01
CA LYS A 281 -34.96 -10.17 -17.98
C LYS A 281 -33.68 -10.75 -18.59
N GLN A 282 -32.74 -9.87 -18.99
CA GLN A 282 -31.44 -10.31 -19.51
C GLN A 282 -30.62 -11.05 -18.45
N ARG A 283 -30.59 -10.53 -17.20
CA ARG A 283 -29.93 -11.21 -16.09
C ARG A 283 -30.48 -12.63 -15.87
N ARG A 284 -31.81 -12.77 -15.82
CA ARG A 284 -32.44 -14.11 -15.68
C ARG A 284 -32.17 -15.04 -16.86
N GLN A 285 -31.93 -14.50 -18.06
CA GLN A 285 -31.52 -15.28 -19.20
C GLN A 285 -30.04 -15.72 -19.06
N ALA A 286 -29.17 -14.82 -18.63
CA ALA A 286 -27.77 -15.13 -18.34
C ALA A 286 -27.60 -16.19 -17.22
N GLU A 287 -28.40 -16.10 -16.16
CA GLU A 287 -28.40 -17.08 -15.06
C GLU A 287 -28.75 -18.52 -15.51
N LYS A 288 -29.43 -18.66 -16.66
CA LYS A 288 -29.78 -19.97 -17.24
C LYS A 288 -28.71 -20.54 -18.16
N LEU A 289 -27.69 -19.76 -18.51
CA LEU A 289 -26.58 -20.24 -19.33
C LEU A 289 -25.67 -21.17 -18.50
N PRO A 290 -25.04 -22.16 -19.12
CA PRO A 290 -24.00 -22.94 -18.45
C PRO A 290 -22.87 -22.01 -18.02
N GLU A 291 -22.19 -22.39 -16.94
CA GLU A 291 -21.03 -21.64 -16.47
C GLU A 291 -19.94 -21.56 -17.56
N GLY A 292 -19.42 -20.37 -17.79
CA GLY A 292 -18.40 -20.07 -18.79
C GLY A 292 -18.45 -18.63 -19.26
N LEU A 293 -17.52 -18.28 -20.16
CA LEU A 293 -17.32 -16.92 -20.67
C LEU A 293 -18.59 -16.23 -21.22
N GLU A 294 -19.56 -16.99 -21.73
CA GLU A 294 -20.82 -16.43 -22.26
C GLU A 294 -21.75 -15.93 -21.15
N LYS A 295 -21.73 -16.57 -19.98
CA LYS A 295 -22.46 -16.14 -18.78
C LYS A 295 -21.82 -14.92 -18.15
N ASP A 296 -20.49 -14.87 -18.13
CA ASP A 296 -19.71 -13.80 -17.49
C ASP A 296 -19.72 -12.49 -18.30
N ASN A 297 -19.97 -12.57 -19.63
CA ASN A 297 -19.99 -11.42 -20.55
C ASN A 297 -21.40 -10.81 -20.77
N ARG A 298 -22.45 -11.27 -20.09
CA ARG A 298 -23.81 -10.73 -20.14
C ARG A 298 -24.27 -10.15 -18.81
#